data_74ceabfc5b602b3e5e8beb2b60dd935b
#
_entry.id   74ceabfc5b602b3e5e8beb2b60dd935b
#
_cell.length_a   1.000
_cell.length_b   1.000
_cell.length_c   1.000
_cell.angle_alpha   90.00
_cell.angle_beta   90.00
_cell.angle_gamma   90.00
#
_symmetry.space_group_name_H-M   'P 1'
#
loop_
_entity.id
_entity.type
_entity.pdbx_description
1 polymer ?
#
loop_
_entity_poly.entity_id
_entity_poly.type
_entity_poly.pdbx_seq_one_letter_code
_entity_poly.pdbx_strand_id
1 'polypeptide(L)'
;MQYNYVIKPLAVRKVRSFYRNVCLKYPNTYSYNDMIKYINKTVDAIYSIEQSVPRRKPTIERWNKWFMAHAGNWYYAYSIDENIIVIHDACHAQNMK
;
A
#
# COMPACT_ATOMS: atom_id res chain seq x y z
N MET A 1 -7.35 -12.44 17.08
CA MET A 1 -6.81 -11.16 17.57
C MET A 1 -6.99 -10.11 16.50
N GLN A 2 -7.43 -8.94 16.89
CA GLN A 2 -7.66 -7.83 16.00
C GLN A 2 -6.51 -6.84 16.08
N TYR A 3 -5.98 -6.42 14.93
CA TYR A 3 -4.91 -5.44 14.89
C TYR A 3 -5.46 -4.05 14.66
N ASN A 4 -4.80 -3.07 15.25
CA ASN A 4 -4.99 -1.67 14.92
C ASN A 4 -3.95 -1.26 13.88
N TYR A 5 -4.32 -0.37 12.97
CA TYR A 5 -3.44 0.06 11.89
C TYR A 5 -3.07 1.52 12.03
N VAL A 6 -1.80 1.81 11.82
CA VAL A 6 -1.30 3.17 11.64
C VAL A 6 -0.69 3.24 10.24
N ILE A 7 -1.28 4.04 9.37
CA ILE A 7 -0.79 4.19 8.00
C ILE A 7 -0.03 5.49 7.90
N LYS A 8 1.28 5.41 7.68
CA LYS A 8 2.11 6.60 7.58
C LYS A 8 1.76 7.42 6.34
N PRO A 9 1.88 8.75 6.41
CA PRO A 9 1.56 9.62 5.26
C PRO A 9 2.32 9.26 3.99
N LEU A 10 3.55 8.78 4.09
CA LEU A 10 4.33 8.38 2.93
C LEU A 10 3.64 7.27 2.13
N ALA A 11 3.08 6.27 2.80
CA ALA A 11 2.39 5.17 2.13
C ALA A 11 1.16 5.67 1.38
N VAL A 12 0.35 6.52 2.02
CA VAL A 12 -0.84 7.10 1.38
C VAL A 12 -0.44 7.97 0.19
N ARG A 13 0.62 8.75 0.35
CA ARG A 13 1.11 9.64 -0.72
C ARG A 13 1.53 8.84 -1.94
N LYS A 14 2.17 7.69 -1.75
CA LYS A 14 2.59 6.86 -2.87
C LYS A 14 1.41 6.26 -3.62
N VAL A 15 0.39 5.82 -2.90
CA VAL A 15 -0.85 5.34 -3.52
C VAL A 15 -1.50 6.45 -4.34
N ARG A 16 -1.65 7.63 -3.75
CA ARG A 16 -2.25 8.78 -4.43
C ARG A 16 -1.47 9.18 -5.68
N SER A 17 -0.15 9.26 -5.57
CA SER A 17 0.71 9.66 -6.70
C SER A 17 0.58 8.69 -7.86
N PHE A 18 0.53 7.39 -7.57
CA PHE A 18 0.40 6.38 -8.60
C PHE A 18 -0.89 6.58 -9.41
N TYR A 19 -2.04 6.67 -8.73
CA TYR A 19 -3.32 6.79 -9.44
C TYR A 19 -3.50 8.15 -10.09
N ARG A 20 -2.95 9.20 -9.49
CA ARG A 20 -2.93 10.52 -10.13
C ARG A 20 -2.18 10.47 -11.45
N ASN A 21 -1.02 9.81 -11.49
CA ASN A 21 -0.23 9.68 -12.71
C ASN A 21 -0.95 8.84 -13.77
N VAL A 22 -1.65 7.78 -13.36
CA VAL A 22 -2.47 6.97 -14.27
C VAL A 22 -3.55 7.83 -14.92
N CYS A 23 -4.26 8.64 -14.12
CA CYS A 23 -5.33 9.49 -14.63
C CYS A 23 -4.79 10.59 -15.55
N LEU A 24 -3.62 11.15 -15.25
CA LEU A 24 -3.00 12.15 -16.12
C LEU A 24 -2.53 11.55 -17.44
N LYS A 25 -2.10 10.29 -17.41
CA LYS A 25 -1.63 9.60 -18.60
C LYS A 25 -2.78 9.15 -19.51
N TYR A 26 -3.92 8.81 -18.92
CA TYR A 26 -5.08 8.29 -19.64
C TYR A 26 -6.35 9.09 -19.29
N PRO A 27 -6.38 10.41 -19.61
CA PRO A 27 -7.48 11.27 -19.14
C PRO A 27 -8.84 10.92 -19.73
N ASN A 28 -8.87 10.27 -20.88
CA ASN A 28 -10.13 9.87 -21.53
C ASN A 28 -10.68 8.54 -20.99
N THR A 29 -9.85 7.80 -20.25
CA THR A 29 -10.23 6.50 -19.68
C THR A 29 -10.61 6.62 -18.21
N TYR A 30 -9.90 7.48 -17.47
CA TYR A 30 -10.08 7.63 -16.04
C TYR A 30 -10.44 9.07 -15.67
N SER A 31 -11.54 9.23 -14.95
CA SER A 31 -11.96 10.53 -14.43
C SER A 31 -11.34 10.77 -13.05
N TYR A 32 -11.51 12.00 -12.55
CA TYR A 32 -11.12 12.33 -11.17
C TYR A 32 -11.84 11.43 -10.16
N ASN A 33 -13.14 11.15 -10.38
CA ASN A 33 -13.90 10.28 -9.51
C ASN A 33 -13.36 8.85 -9.51
N ASP A 34 -12.90 8.36 -10.66
CA ASP A 34 -12.25 7.05 -10.75
C ASP A 34 -10.98 7.03 -9.93
N MET A 35 -10.19 8.09 -9.98
CA MET A 35 -8.95 8.21 -9.21
C MET A 35 -9.24 8.08 -7.71
N ILE A 36 -10.22 8.84 -7.20
CA ILE A 36 -10.59 8.80 -5.78
C ILE A 36 -11.10 7.40 -5.40
N LYS A 37 -11.89 6.79 -6.25
CA LYS A 37 -12.40 5.43 -6.01
C LYS A 37 -11.28 4.41 -5.87
N TYR A 38 -10.28 4.46 -6.77
CA TYR A 38 -9.15 3.53 -6.72
C TYR A 38 -8.26 3.77 -5.50
N ILE A 39 -8.02 5.03 -5.15
CA ILE A 39 -7.25 5.38 -3.96
C ILE A 39 -7.94 4.81 -2.72
N ASN A 40 -9.24 5.06 -2.56
CA ASN A 40 -9.98 4.60 -1.39
C ASN A 40 -10.02 3.08 -1.30
N LYS A 41 -10.24 2.40 -2.42
CA LYS A 41 -10.26 0.95 -2.47
C LYS A 41 -8.91 0.36 -2.08
N THR A 42 -7.83 0.96 -2.55
CA THR A 42 -6.47 0.51 -2.25
C THR A 42 -6.14 0.71 -0.76
N VAL A 43 -6.47 1.87 -0.22
CA VAL A 43 -6.23 2.16 1.20
C VAL A 43 -7.07 1.25 2.09
N ASP A 44 -8.34 1.04 1.74
CA ASP A 44 -9.22 0.15 2.51
C ASP A 44 -8.69 -1.29 2.57
N ALA A 45 -8.08 -1.77 1.49
CA ALA A 45 -7.52 -3.11 1.44
C ALA A 45 -6.35 -3.31 2.40
N ILE A 46 -5.68 -2.23 2.82
CA ILE A 46 -4.56 -2.31 3.77
C ILE A 46 -5.05 -2.90 5.11
N TYR A 47 -6.28 -2.60 5.50
CA TYR A 47 -6.81 -3.04 6.80
C TYR A 47 -7.08 -4.54 6.88
N SER A 48 -6.84 -5.28 5.82
CA SER A 48 -6.99 -6.74 5.81
C SER A 48 -5.70 -7.48 5.47
N ILE A 49 -4.56 -6.81 5.44
CA ILE A 49 -3.29 -7.45 5.08
C ILE A 49 -2.87 -8.54 6.07
N GLU A 50 -3.29 -8.43 7.32
CA GLU A 50 -2.96 -9.43 8.35
C GLU A 50 -3.46 -10.82 8.02
N GLN A 51 -4.50 -10.91 7.17
CA GLN A 51 -5.09 -12.18 6.78
C GLN A 51 -4.26 -12.89 5.70
N SER A 52 -3.45 -12.14 4.98
CA SER A 52 -2.65 -12.67 3.87
C SER A 52 -1.19 -12.87 4.25
N VAL A 53 -0.81 -12.53 5.51
CA VAL A 53 0.60 -12.32 5.80
C VAL A 53 1.20 -13.34 6.71
N PRO A 54 2.08 -14.14 6.21
CA PRO A 54 3.26 -14.49 6.96
C PRO A 54 4.20 -13.28 6.99
N ARG A 55 4.91 -13.09 8.10
CA ARG A 55 5.94 -12.05 8.23
C ARG A 55 7.02 -12.30 7.19
N ARG A 56 6.87 -11.66 6.07
CA ARG A 56 7.65 -11.93 4.88
C ARG A 56 8.79 -10.94 4.78
N LYS A 57 9.98 -11.43 4.44
CA LYS A 57 11.11 -10.54 4.21
C LYS A 57 10.90 -9.75 2.93
N PRO A 58 11.23 -8.44 2.92
CA PRO A 58 11.10 -7.63 1.72
C PRO A 58 12.04 -8.06 0.61
N THR A 59 11.59 -7.90 -0.62
CA THR A 59 12.44 -8.07 -1.80
C THR A 59 13.09 -6.76 -2.23
N ILE A 60 12.70 -5.65 -1.62
CA ILE A 60 13.28 -4.33 -1.89
C ILE A 60 14.26 -4.00 -0.77
N GLU A 61 15.48 -3.65 -1.14
CA GLU A 61 16.55 -3.40 -0.17
C GLU A 61 16.22 -2.26 0.79
N ARG A 62 15.57 -1.19 0.30
CA ARG A 62 15.20 -0.06 1.15
C ARG A 62 14.21 -0.41 2.27
N TRP A 63 13.58 -1.60 2.17
CA TRP A 63 12.63 -2.09 3.17
C TRP A 63 13.21 -3.16 4.08
N ASN A 64 14.51 -3.36 4.06
CA ASN A 64 15.18 -4.50 4.71
C ASN A 64 14.97 -4.60 6.23
N LYS A 65 14.58 -3.50 6.87
CA LYS A 65 14.32 -3.46 8.33
C LYS A 65 12.86 -3.70 8.69
N TRP A 66 12.01 -3.91 7.69
CA TRP A 66 10.56 -4.11 7.89
C TRP A 66 10.14 -5.44 7.30
N PHE A 67 8.88 -5.79 7.53
CA PHE A 67 8.25 -6.91 6.84
C PHE A 67 7.54 -6.40 5.59
N MET A 68 7.24 -7.31 4.67
CA MET A 68 6.52 -6.98 3.44
C MET A 68 5.22 -7.77 3.36
N ALA A 69 4.15 -7.10 2.97
CA ALA A 69 2.85 -7.70 2.71
C ALA A 69 2.29 -7.18 1.40
N HIS A 70 1.30 -7.87 0.84
CA HIS A 70 0.64 -7.38 -0.36
C HIS A 70 -0.87 -7.43 -0.23
N ALA A 71 -1.53 -6.54 -0.96
CA ALA A 71 -2.97 -6.57 -1.17
C ALA A 71 -3.21 -6.18 -2.62
N GLY A 72 -3.77 -7.11 -3.41
CA GLY A 72 -3.90 -6.90 -4.85
C GLY A 72 -2.53 -6.70 -5.50
N ASN A 73 -2.40 -5.62 -6.24
CA ASN A 73 -1.16 -5.27 -6.95
C ASN A 73 -0.25 -4.35 -6.15
N TRP A 74 -0.53 -4.15 -4.87
CA TRP A 74 0.25 -3.26 -4.01
C TRP A 74 1.02 -4.05 -2.98
N TYR A 75 2.26 -3.62 -2.73
CA TYR A 75 3.11 -4.12 -1.68
C TYR A 75 3.33 -3.06 -0.64
N TYR A 76 3.39 -3.47 0.63
CA TYR A 76 3.50 -2.56 1.77
C TYR A 76 4.64 -3.01 2.67
N ALA A 77 5.43 -2.04 3.12
CA ALA A 77 6.41 -2.26 4.17
C ALA A 77 5.74 -1.97 5.51
N TYR A 78 5.82 -2.90 6.44
CA TYR A 78 5.15 -2.73 7.72
C TYR A 78 5.99 -3.26 8.87
N SER A 79 5.67 -2.79 10.07
CA SER A 79 6.18 -3.35 11.31
C SER A 79 5.00 -3.68 12.22
N ILE A 80 5.24 -4.58 13.18
CA ILE A 80 4.24 -4.94 14.18
C ILE A 80 4.81 -4.64 15.55
N ASP A 81 4.05 -3.90 16.35
CA ASP A 81 4.37 -3.65 17.75
C ASP A 81 3.12 -4.00 18.57
N GLU A 82 3.19 -5.10 19.31
CA GLU A 82 2.04 -5.66 20.03
C GLU A 82 0.89 -5.92 19.05
N ASN A 83 -0.22 -5.17 19.18
CA ASN A 83 -1.37 -5.31 18.28
C ASN A 83 -1.48 -4.18 17.27
N ILE A 84 -0.39 -3.44 17.04
CA ILE A 84 -0.38 -2.32 16.11
C ILE A 84 0.46 -2.68 14.89
N ILE A 85 -0.16 -2.58 13.72
CA ILE A 85 0.54 -2.71 12.43
C ILE A 85 0.79 -1.30 11.90
N VAL A 86 2.06 -0.97 11.68
CA VAL A 86 2.45 0.33 11.14
C VAL A 86 2.86 0.15 9.69
N ILE A 87 2.15 0.80 8.78
CA ILE A 87 2.47 0.78 7.36
C ILE A 87 3.41 1.95 7.07
N HIS A 88 4.64 1.64 6.74
CA HIS A 88 5.70 2.63 6.55
C HIS A 88 5.79 3.14 5.11
N ASP A 89 5.55 2.26 4.14
CA ASP A 89 5.74 2.58 2.73
C ASP A 89 4.81 1.72 1.88
N ALA A 90 4.63 2.11 0.64
CA ALA A 90 3.82 1.38 -0.34
C ALA A 90 4.49 1.43 -1.69
N CYS A 91 4.32 0.37 -2.48
CA CYS A 91 4.86 0.31 -3.83
C CYS A 91 3.95 -0.56 -4.70
N HIS A 92 3.57 -0.03 -5.86
CA HIS A 92 2.80 -0.82 -6.82
C HIS A 92 3.71 -1.89 -7.45
N ALA A 93 3.14 -3.05 -7.77
CA ALA A 93 3.90 -4.20 -8.30
C ALA A 93 4.73 -3.83 -9.53
N GLN A 94 4.26 -2.91 -10.36
CA GLN A 94 5.00 -2.45 -11.55
C GLN A 94 6.32 -1.78 -11.20
N ASN A 95 6.43 -1.22 -10.01
CA ASN A 95 7.59 -0.44 -9.58
C ASN A 95 8.48 -1.21 -8.59
N MET A 96 8.18 -2.47 -8.38
CA MET A 96 9.01 -3.32 -7.53
C MET A 96 10.31 -3.69 -8.24
N LYS A 97 11.42 -3.45 -7.58
CA LYS A 97 12.75 -3.79 -8.11
C LYS A 97 13.63 -4.37 -7.02
#